data_18b5305f2bdaae0ad99fdf0b08c406fb
#
_entry.id   18b5305f2bdaae0ad99fdf0b08c406fb
#
_cell.length_a   1.000
_cell.length_b   1.000
_cell.length_c   1.000
_cell.angle_alpha   90.00
_cell.angle_beta   90.00
_cell.angle_gamma   90.00
#
_symmetry.space_group_name_H-M   'P 1'
#
loop_
_entity.id
_entity.type
_entity.pdbx_description
1 polymer ?
#
loop_
_entity_poly.entity_id
_entity_poly.type
_entity_poly.pdbx_seq_one_letter_code
_entity_poly.pdbx_strand_id
1 'polypeptide(L)'
;MKQFYRSHFWIAAGLAVAAPVVCLAAKEFSMPKAQPAFSFPAHDHHSNENVTVAVDPYDTPAKEGIFVVKYREHELLPILLIITNDSDSPIELADMKAELVTSDRTKLTPDSEDDIVRRISHPNASGTRYPVPFPTKKAKGGVNSKQMDEIQSAQFRAKAVEPRSSQIGFLFFDVSDIPTPLTGARFYLTGVRNASGNELMYFEVPLDKYLNSQRPQ
;
A
#
# COMPACT_ATOMS: atom_id res chain seq x y z
N MET A 1 38.57 26.13 80.70
CA MET A 1 37.24 25.80 80.18
C MET A 1 37.27 26.05 78.70
N LYS A 2 37.32 25.00 77.85
CA LYS A 2 37.33 25.09 76.39
C LYS A 2 36.08 24.36 75.89
N GLN A 3 35.14 25.10 75.33
CA GLN A 3 33.95 24.54 74.68
C GLN A 3 34.29 24.10 73.25
N PHE A 4 34.00 22.84 72.94
CA PHE A 4 34.12 22.28 71.62
C PHE A 4 32.80 22.54 70.81
N TYR A 5 32.87 23.27 69.74
CA TYR A 5 31.79 23.44 68.77
C TYR A 5 31.82 22.27 67.81
N ARG A 6 30.77 21.42 67.82
CA ARG A 6 30.54 20.34 66.80
C ARG A 6 29.68 20.89 65.66
N SER A 7 30.30 21.13 64.51
CA SER A 7 29.59 21.48 63.31
C SER A 7 29.02 20.20 62.66
N HIS A 8 27.70 20.16 62.47
CA HIS A 8 27.02 19.09 61.77
C HIS A 8 26.99 19.47 60.30
N PHE A 9 27.71 18.69 59.44
CA PHE A 9 27.69 18.79 58.02
C PHE A 9 26.49 17.93 57.51
N TRP A 10 25.44 18.60 56.97
CA TRP A 10 24.35 17.93 56.30
C TRP A 10 24.73 17.74 54.83
N ILE A 11 24.99 16.50 54.42
CA ILE A 11 25.14 16.13 53.00
C ILE A 11 23.74 15.87 52.44
N ALA A 12 23.23 16.82 51.67
CA ALA A 12 22.03 16.62 50.91
C ALA A 12 22.37 15.79 49.64
N ALA A 13 22.06 14.50 49.68
CA ALA A 13 22.14 13.63 48.48
C ALA A 13 20.98 13.97 47.55
N GLY A 14 21.24 14.72 46.49
CA GLY A 14 20.29 14.98 45.39
C GLY A 14 20.11 13.71 44.57
N LEU A 15 18.93 13.10 44.66
CA LEU A 15 18.52 11.97 43.83
C LEU A 15 18.10 12.50 42.45
N ALA A 16 19.00 12.46 41.47
CA ALA A 16 18.67 12.78 40.07
C ALA A 16 17.81 11.64 39.48
N VAL A 17 16.50 11.84 39.39
CA VAL A 17 15.59 10.95 38.67
C VAL A 17 15.80 11.19 37.17
N ALA A 18 16.55 10.31 36.51
CA ALA A 18 16.65 10.26 35.07
C ALA A 18 15.31 9.71 34.51
N ALA A 19 14.45 10.58 34.03
CA ALA A 19 13.26 10.17 33.30
C ALA A 19 13.69 9.55 31.96
N PRO A 20 13.25 8.33 31.61
CA PRO A 20 13.52 7.78 30.29
C PRO A 20 12.80 8.64 29.22
N VAL A 21 13.58 9.25 28.33
CA VAL A 21 13.04 9.89 27.12
C VAL A 21 12.57 8.75 26.20
N VAL A 22 11.29 8.46 26.24
CA VAL A 22 10.67 7.57 25.24
C VAL A 22 10.66 8.34 23.92
N CYS A 23 11.66 8.10 23.07
CA CYS A 23 11.60 8.53 21.67
C CYS A 23 10.45 7.78 20.99
N LEU A 24 9.32 8.42 20.86
CA LEU A 24 8.25 7.98 19.96
C LEU A 24 8.80 8.10 18.54
N ALA A 25 9.33 7.00 17.99
CA ALA A 25 9.70 6.94 16.59
C ALA A 25 8.46 7.26 15.76
N ALA A 26 8.54 8.30 14.93
CA ALA A 26 7.47 8.63 14.02
C ALA A 26 7.27 7.44 13.07
N LYS A 27 6.03 7.00 12.90
CA LYS A 27 5.66 5.90 12.01
C LYS A 27 6.18 6.20 10.60
N GLU A 28 6.85 5.23 10.02
CA GLU A 28 7.30 5.23 8.62
C GLU A 28 6.68 4.05 7.91
N PHE A 29 6.36 4.25 6.64
CA PHE A 29 5.89 3.17 5.77
C PHE A 29 7.03 2.17 5.53
N SER A 30 6.67 0.90 5.55
CA SER A 30 7.57 -0.18 5.15
C SER A 30 6.81 -1.15 4.25
N MET A 31 7.32 -1.35 3.04
CA MET A 31 6.75 -2.34 2.11
C MET A 31 6.73 -3.72 2.76
N PRO A 32 5.63 -4.49 2.67
CA PRO A 32 5.60 -5.88 3.10
C PRO A 32 6.70 -6.69 2.41
N LYS A 33 7.17 -7.74 3.07
CA LYS A 33 8.13 -8.67 2.42
C LYS A 33 7.44 -9.40 1.28
N ALA A 34 8.12 -9.48 0.14
CA ALA A 34 7.66 -10.29 -0.98
C ALA A 34 7.52 -11.75 -0.52
N GLN A 35 6.34 -12.31 -0.78
CA GLN A 35 6.02 -13.72 -0.59
C GLN A 35 5.52 -14.27 -1.92
N PRO A 36 5.65 -15.59 -2.17
CA PRO A 36 5.11 -16.19 -3.39
C PRO A 36 3.61 -15.93 -3.50
N ALA A 37 3.14 -15.56 -4.68
CA ALA A 37 1.73 -15.23 -4.94
C ALA A 37 0.79 -16.38 -4.56
N PHE A 38 1.23 -17.63 -4.71
CA PHE A 38 0.47 -18.83 -4.34
C PHE A 38 0.13 -18.92 -2.84
N SER A 39 0.86 -18.23 -1.98
CA SER A 39 0.57 -18.19 -0.53
C SER A 39 -0.63 -17.33 -0.14
N PHE A 40 -1.13 -16.51 -1.06
CA PHE A 40 -2.28 -15.63 -0.81
C PHE A 40 -3.59 -16.31 -1.18
N PRO A 41 -4.69 -16.09 -0.42
CA PRO A 41 -5.98 -16.72 -0.70
C PRO A 41 -6.55 -16.37 -2.08
N ALA A 42 -6.46 -15.07 -2.45
CA ALA A 42 -6.95 -14.59 -3.73
C ALA A 42 -5.80 -14.58 -4.75
N HIS A 43 -5.70 -15.64 -5.52
CA HIS A 43 -4.71 -15.78 -6.58
C HIS A 43 -5.29 -16.52 -7.79
N ASP A 44 -4.62 -16.34 -8.92
CA ASP A 44 -4.80 -17.09 -10.16
C ASP A 44 -3.44 -17.61 -10.63
N HIS A 45 -3.38 -18.89 -10.97
CA HIS A 45 -2.15 -19.60 -11.35
C HIS A 45 -2.27 -20.20 -12.75
N HIS A 46 -1.40 -19.79 -13.63
CA HIS A 46 -1.28 -20.34 -14.98
C HIS A 46 -0.16 -21.37 -15.04
N SER A 47 -0.51 -22.63 -14.94
CA SER A 47 0.46 -23.74 -14.88
C SER A 47 1.29 -23.91 -16.16
N ASN A 48 0.75 -23.52 -17.32
CA ASN A 48 1.47 -23.59 -18.60
C ASN A 48 2.59 -22.57 -18.70
N GLU A 49 2.36 -21.38 -18.12
CA GLU A 49 3.33 -20.29 -18.10
C GLU A 49 4.18 -20.28 -16.83
N ASN A 50 3.81 -21.04 -15.80
CA ASN A 50 4.40 -21.02 -14.46
C ASN A 50 4.40 -19.60 -13.86
N VAL A 51 3.32 -18.86 -14.05
CA VAL A 51 3.12 -17.52 -13.51
C VAL A 51 1.90 -17.54 -12.58
N THR A 52 2.04 -16.91 -11.42
CA THR A 52 0.96 -16.73 -10.44
C THR A 52 0.79 -15.26 -10.15
N VAL A 53 -0.45 -14.80 -10.21
CA VAL A 53 -0.84 -13.44 -9.81
C VAL A 53 -1.73 -13.54 -8.58
N ALA A 54 -1.43 -12.76 -7.56
CA ALA A 54 -2.26 -12.66 -6.37
C ALA A 54 -2.55 -11.20 -6.03
N VAL A 55 -3.63 -10.99 -5.35
CA VAL A 55 -3.99 -9.68 -4.79
C VAL A 55 -4.38 -9.81 -3.33
N ASP A 56 -3.96 -8.83 -2.55
CA ASP A 56 -4.26 -8.75 -1.12
C ASP A 56 -4.77 -7.34 -0.78
N PRO A 57 -6.09 -7.14 -0.66
CA PRO A 57 -6.66 -5.84 -0.29
C PRO A 57 -6.27 -5.41 1.12
N TYR A 58 -5.94 -4.12 1.27
CA TYR A 58 -5.63 -3.48 2.54
C TYR A 58 -6.82 -2.65 3.02
N ASP A 59 -7.92 -3.34 3.30
CA ASP A 59 -9.24 -2.79 3.64
C ASP A 59 -9.60 -2.87 5.13
N THR A 60 -8.72 -3.45 5.96
CA THR A 60 -8.93 -3.57 7.41
C THR A 60 -7.99 -2.66 8.20
N PRO A 61 -8.39 -2.16 9.39
CA PRO A 61 -7.54 -1.30 10.22
C PRO A 61 -6.17 -1.92 10.55
N ALA A 62 -6.11 -3.25 10.69
CA ALA A 62 -4.87 -3.97 10.96
C ALA A 62 -3.90 -3.88 9.79
N LYS A 63 -4.39 -4.07 8.55
CA LYS A 63 -3.58 -3.96 7.34
C LYS A 63 -3.23 -2.51 7.00
N GLU A 64 -4.19 -1.59 7.10
CA GLU A 64 -3.95 -0.16 6.91
C GLU A 64 -2.92 0.39 7.88
N GLY A 65 -2.72 -0.32 8.98
CA GLY A 65 -1.75 0.03 10.01
C GLY A 65 -0.32 0.23 9.52
N ILE A 66 0.09 -0.23 8.33
CA ILE A 66 1.44 -0.02 7.78
C ILE A 66 1.62 1.37 7.17
N PHE A 67 0.55 2.01 6.73
CA PHE A 67 0.60 3.31 6.03
C PHE A 67 0.65 4.49 6.99
N VAL A 68 1.32 5.56 6.57
CA VAL A 68 1.26 6.89 7.19
C VAL A 68 0.01 7.63 6.70
N VAL A 69 -0.28 7.49 5.40
CA VAL A 69 -1.49 8.04 4.77
C VAL A 69 -2.68 7.14 5.13
N LYS A 70 -3.78 7.77 5.51
CA LYS A 70 -5.03 7.06 5.78
C LYS A 70 -5.88 7.00 4.51
N TYR A 71 -5.50 6.11 3.60
CA TYR A 71 -6.10 6.03 2.27
C TYR A 71 -7.62 5.89 2.28
N ARG A 72 -8.17 5.13 3.23
CA ARG A 72 -9.62 4.97 3.38
C ARG A 72 -10.35 6.29 3.67
N GLU A 73 -9.76 7.21 4.45
CA GLU A 73 -10.34 8.53 4.71
C GLU A 73 -10.42 9.37 3.43
N HIS A 74 -9.71 8.97 2.39
CA HIS A 74 -9.69 9.58 1.07
C HIS A 74 -10.37 8.72 0.00
N GLU A 75 -11.17 7.73 0.43
CA GLU A 75 -11.91 6.82 -0.48
C GLU A 75 -11.01 6.06 -1.46
N LEU A 76 -9.75 5.83 -1.06
CA LEU A 76 -8.78 5.04 -1.80
C LEU A 76 -8.63 3.66 -1.16
N LEU A 77 -8.72 2.62 -1.99
CA LEU A 77 -8.50 1.23 -1.62
C LEU A 77 -7.12 0.77 -2.10
N PRO A 78 -6.14 0.59 -1.20
CA PRO A 78 -4.87 -0.04 -1.55
C PRO A 78 -5.06 -1.54 -1.73
N ILE A 79 -4.60 -2.08 -2.86
CA ILE A 79 -4.52 -3.52 -3.11
C ILE A 79 -3.07 -3.88 -3.39
N LEU A 80 -2.48 -4.75 -2.57
CA LEU A 80 -1.16 -5.29 -2.84
C LEU A 80 -1.25 -6.28 -4.00
N LEU A 81 -0.54 -5.99 -5.09
CA LEU A 81 -0.36 -6.89 -6.22
C LEU A 81 0.93 -7.68 -6.02
N ILE A 82 0.84 -8.99 -6.19
CA ILE A 82 1.96 -9.92 -6.12
C ILE A 82 2.00 -10.70 -7.43
N ILE A 83 3.14 -10.67 -8.12
CA ILE A 83 3.36 -11.45 -9.34
C ILE A 83 4.57 -12.33 -9.10
N THR A 84 4.38 -13.64 -9.16
CA THR A 84 5.44 -14.65 -9.04
C THR A 84 5.66 -15.32 -10.39
N ASN A 85 6.90 -15.32 -10.83
CA ASN A 85 7.36 -16.01 -12.02
C ASN A 85 8.18 -17.25 -11.63
N ASP A 86 7.57 -18.41 -11.71
CA ASP A 86 8.22 -19.69 -11.44
C ASP A 86 8.80 -20.35 -12.70
N SER A 87 8.80 -19.63 -13.83
CA SER A 87 9.43 -20.09 -15.08
C SER A 87 10.94 -19.85 -15.08
N ASP A 88 11.63 -20.38 -16.10
CA ASP A 88 13.07 -20.21 -16.30
C ASP A 88 13.43 -18.98 -17.14
N SER A 89 12.44 -18.18 -17.55
CA SER A 89 12.61 -16.99 -18.38
C SER A 89 11.91 -15.77 -17.74
N PRO A 90 12.41 -14.56 -17.94
CA PRO A 90 11.74 -13.37 -17.41
C PRO A 90 10.38 -13.15 -18.08
N ILE A 91 9.47 -12.48 -17.39
CA ILE A 91 8.23 -11.95 -17.95
C ILE A 91 8.26 -10.43 -17.93
N GLU A 92 7.68 -9.83 -18.94
CA GLU A 92 7.61 -8.37 -19.10
C GLU A 92 6.26 -7.83 -18.66
N LEU A 93 6.28 -6.70 -17.98
CA LEU A 93 5.11 -6.03 -17.40
C LEU A 93 4.93 -4.60 -17.93
N ALA A 94 5.71 -4.19 -18.95
CA ALA A 94 5.67 -2.82 -19.47
C ALA A 94 4.29 -2.40 -19.99
N ASP A 95 3.55 -3.34 -20.60
CA ASP A 95 2.21 -3.14 -21.13
C ASP A 95 1.09 -3.61 -20.20
N MET A 96 1.45 -3.94 -18.96
CA MET A 96 0.51 -4.46 -17.95
C MET A 96 -0.62 -3.46 -17.67
N LYS A 97 -1.85 -3.98 -17.65
CA LYS A 97 -3.05 -3.24 -17.27
C LYS A 97 -3.78 -4.00 -16.16
N ALA A 98 -4.10 -3.29 -15.10
CA ALA A 98 -4.86 -3.81 -13.98
C ALA A 98 -6.25 -3.17 -13.94
N GLU A 99 -7.28 -3.96 -13.69
CA GLU A 99 -8.66 -3.49 -13.52
C GLU A 99 -9.28 -4.20 -12.31
N LEU A 100 -9.98 -3.46 -11.47
CA LEU A 100 -10.88 -4.01 -10.46
C LEU A 100 -12.31 -3.86 -10.99
N VAL A 101 -13.00 -4.98 -11.21
CA VAL A 101 -14.38 -5.01 -11.69
C VAL A 101 -15.29 -5.39 -10.54
N THR A 102 -16.16 -4.49 -10.14
CA THR A 102 -17.10 -4.66 -9.02
C THR A 102 -18.30 -5.54 -9.42
N SER A 103 -19.11 -5.93 -8.46
CA SER A 103 -20.29 -6.80 -8.71
C SER A 103 -21.32 -6.19 -9.64
N ASP A 104 -21.43 -4.86 -9.68
CA ASP A 104 -22.30 -4.10 -10.59
C ASP A 104 -21.64 -3.83 -11.95
N ARG A 105 -20.46 -4.44 -12.22
CA ARG A 105 -19.66 -4.31 -13.43
C ARG A 105 -19.00 -2.94 -13.64
N THR A 106 -18.92 -2.12 -12.61
CA THR A 106 -18.09 -0.91 -12.66
C THR A 106 -16.63 -1.30 -12.77
N LYS A 107 -15.91 -0.72 -13.72
CA LYS A 107 -14.49 -0.96 -13.95
C LYS A 107 -13.69 0.17 -13.34
N LEU A 108 -12.83 -0.18 -12.40
CA LEU A 108 -11.91 0.74 -11.74
C LEU A 108 -10.49 0.45 -12.24
N THR A 109 -9.79 1.48 -12.67
CA THR A 109 -8.35 1.42 -12.97
C THR A 109 -7.57 2.03 -11.82
N PRO A 110 -6.32 1.59 -11.58
CA PRO A 110 -5.50 2.18 -10.54
C PRO A 110 -5.28 3.68 -10.79
N ASP A 111 -5.36 4.46 -9.72
CA ASP A 111 -5.05 5.89 -9.74
C ASP A 111 -3.56 6.11 -9.96
N SER A 112 -3.24 7.17 -10.70
CA SER A 112 -1.85 7.63 -10.86
C SER A 112 -1.34 8.30 -9.57
N GLU A 113 -0.01 8.45 -9.44
CA GLU A 113 0.60 9.19 -8.34
C GLU A 113 -0.01 10.60 -8.18
N ASP A 114 -0.19 11.30 -9.29
CA ASP A 114 -0.77 12.66 -9.28
C ASP A 114 -2.24 12.65 -8.81
N ASP A 115 -3.02 11.65 -9.18
CA ASP A 115 -4.42 11.50 -8.75
C ASP A 115 -4.49 11.24 -7.25
N ILE A 116 -3.64 10.34 -6.73
CA ILE A 116 -3.54 10.04 -5.29
C ILE A 116 -3.16 11.31 -4.51
N VAL A 117 -2.10 12.01 -4.93
CA VAL A 117 -1.64 13.25 -4.29
C VAL A 117 -2.73 14.31 -4.31
N ARG A 118 -3.42 14.48 -5.44
CA ARG A 118 -4.52 15.45 -5.58
C ARG A 118 -5.65 15.12 -4.61
N ARG A 119 -6.07 13.87 -4.51
CA ARG A 119 -7.16 13.43 -3.63
C ARG A 119 -6.82 13.65 -2.15
N ILE A 120 -5.62 13.31 -1.73
CA ILE A 120 -5.16 13.53 -0.36
C ILE A 120 -5.05 15.02 -0.03
N SER A 121 -4.58 15.84 -0.98
CA SER A 121 -4.40 17.28 -0.78
C SER A 121 -5.72 18.07 -0.82
N HIS A 122 -6.74 17.57 -1.52
CA HIS A 122 -8.00 18.26 -1.75
C HIS A 122 -9.20 17.32 -1.58
N PRO A 123 -9.47 16.82 -0.37
CA PRO A 123 -10.51 15.80 -0.13
C PRO A 123 -11.94 16.23 -0.51
N ASN A 124 -12.17 17.53 -0.68
CA ASN A 124 -13.50 18.08 -1.03
C ASN A 124 -13.63 18.45 -2.53
N ALA A 125 -12.62 18.18 -3.34
CA ALA A 125 -12.67 18.42 -4.78
C ALA A 125 -13.29 17.20 -5.48
N SER A 126 -14.61 17.07 -5.43
CA SER A 126 -15.34 16.06 -6.20
C SER A 126 -15.07 16.25 -7.70
N GLY A 127 -14.63 15.13 -8.31
CA GLY A 127 -14.09 15.07 -9.64
C GLY A 127 -14.88 15.74 -10.75
N THR A 128 -14.30 16.78 -11.31
CA THR A 128 -14.48 17.11 -12.72
C THR A 128 -13.15 17.64 -13.23
N ARG A 129 -12.54 16.87 -14.15
CA ARG A 129 -11.29 17.23 -14.82
C ARG A 129 -11.52 18.47 -15.70
N TYR A 130 -11.28 19.65 -15.14
CA TYR A 130 -11.01 20.83 -15.95
C TYR A 130 -9.57 21.30 -15.67
N PRO A 131 -8.72 21.42 -16.70
CA PRO A 131 -7.42 22.03 -16.54
C PRO A 131 -7.63 23.51 -16.20
N VAL A 132 -7.34 23.89 -14.95
CA VAL A 132 -7.35 25.29 -14.52
C VAL A 132 -6.01 25.91 -14.88
N PRO A 133 -5.97 26.95 -15.75
CA PRO A 133 -4.74 27.54 -16.26
C PRO A 133 -4.05 28.54 -15.31
N PHE A 134 -4.40 28.55 -14.01
CA PHE A 134 -3.83 29.52 -13.05
C PHE A 134 -3.13 28.83 -11.89
N PRO A 135 -1.94 29.32 -11.46
CA PRO A 135 -1.26 28.82 -10.28
C PRO A 135 -2.10 29.14 -9.04
N THR A 136 -2.78 28.14 -8.50
CA THR A 136 -3.50 28.26 -7.24
C THR A 136 -2.50 28.41 -6.09
N LYS A 137 -2.77 29.38 -5.19
CA LYS A 137 -2.02 29.53 -3.93
C LYS A 137 -1.97 28.18 -3.22
N LYS A 138 -0.76 27.81 -2.74
CA LYS A 138 -0.55 26.59 -1.92
C LYS A 138 -1.64 26.49 -0.86
N ALA A 139 -2.55 25.55 -1.03
CA ALA A 139 -3.54 25.23 -0.01
C ALA A 139 -2.80 24.71 1.24
N LYS A 140 -3.15 25.19 2.43
CA LYS A 140 -2.74 24.61 3.70
C LYS A 140 -3.40 23.22 3.78
N GLY A 141 -2.64 22.15 3.49
CA GLY A 141 -3.16 20.79 3.50
C GLY A 141 -2.49 19.86 2.48
N GLY A 142 -1.39 20.28 1.85
CA GLY A 142 -0.66 19.44 0.91
C GLY A 142 -0.01 18.21 1.57
N VAL A 143 0.21 17.17 0.79
CA VAL A 143 0.98 15.98 1.16
C VAL A 143 2.34 16.40 1.70
N ASN A 144 2.73 15.93 2.89
CA ASN A 144 4.05 16.17 3.46
C ASN A 144 5.09 15.21 2.86
N SER A 145 6.39 15.43 3.14
CA SER A 145 7.47 14.63 2.56
C SER A 145 7.34 13.13 2.87
N LYS A 146 6.99 12.75 4.10
CA LYS A 146 6.83 11.33 4.49
C LYS A 146 5.66 10.67 3.75
N GLN A 147 4.57 11.38 3.57
CA GLN A 147 3.43 10.89 2.79
C GLN A 147 3.78 10.77 1.30
N MET A 148 4.56 11.73 0.77
CA MET A 148 5.02 11.66 -0.61
C MET A 148 5.97 10.46 -0.82
N ASP A 149 6.94 10.28 0.08
CA ASP A 149 7.88 9.14 0.05
C ASP A 149 7.11 7.80 0.11
N GLU A 150 6.05 7.72 0.94
CA GLU A 150 5.17 6.55 1.00
C GLU A 150 4.44 6.33 -0.32
N ILE A 151 3.74 7.34 -0.84
CA ILE A 151 2.99 7.24 -2.09
C ILE A 151 3.90 6.76 -3.23
N GLN A 152 5.13 7.25 -3.28
CA GLN A 152 6.10 6.87 -4.31
C GLN A 152 6.66 5.46 -4.12
N SER A 153 6.99 5.08 -2.90
CA SER A 153 7.62 3.80 -2.60
C SER A 153 6.62 2.63 -2.51
N ALA A 154 5.34 2.92 -2.24
CA ALA A 154 4.31 1.90 -2.13
C ALA A 154 3.84 1.35 -3.48
N GLN A 155 3.87 2.17 -4.55
CA GLN A 155 3.29 1.79 -5.83
C GLN A 155 4.00 0.61 -6.50
N PHE A 156 3.23 -0.21 -7.22
CA PHE A 156 3.77 -1.25 -8.09
C PHE A 156 4.46 -0.61 -9.30
N ARG A 157 5.78 -0.78 -9.42
CA ARG A 157 6.60 -0.13 -10.47
C ARG A 157 7.46 -1.11 -11.27
N ALA A 158 7.36 -2.41 -10.98
CA ALA A 158 8.14 -3.40 -11.70
C ALA A 158 7.76 -3.43 -13.18
N LYS A 159 8.75 -3.45 -14.05
CA LYS A 159 8.58 -3.57 -15.51
C LYS A 159 8.86 -4.99 -16.00
N ALA A 160 9.39 -5.85 -15.14
CA ALA A 160 9.64 -7.26 -15.40
C ALA A 160 9.66 -8.04 -14.09
N VAL A 161 9.47 -9.36 -14.18
CA VAL A 161 9.73 -10.30 -13.09
C VAL A 161 10.75 -11.32 -13.58
N GLU A 162 11.88 -11.34 -12.91
CA GLU A 162 12.96 -12.27 -13.20
C GLU A 162 12.55 -13.72 -12.96
N PRO A 163 13.22 -14.73 -13.56
CA PRO A 163 12.98 -16.12 -13.29
C PRO A 163 13.06 -16.43 -11.79
N ARG A 164 12.17 -17.30 -11.32
CA ARG A 164 12.13 -17.78 -9.93
C ARG A 164 12.07 -16.66 -8.88
N SER A 165 11.38 -15.57 -9.21
CA SER A 165 11.25 -14.43 -8.34
C SER A 165 9.82 -13.89 -8.23
N SER A 166 9.60 -12.98 -7.28
CA SER A 166 8.34 -12.29 -7.09
C SER A 166 8.55 -10.78 -7.05
N GLN A 167 7.61 -10.05 -7.64
CA GLN A 167 7.51 -8.59 -7.52
C GLN A 167 6.22 -8.22 -6.81
N ILE A 168 6.28 -7.18 -5.98
CA ILE A 168 5.14 -6.69 -5.21
C ILE A 168 5.05 -5.17 -5.29
N GLY A 169 3.87 -4.65 -5.07
CA GLY A 169 3.60 -3.22 -4.92
C GLY A 169 2.10 -2.96 -4.81
N PHE A 170 1.75 -1.77 -4.38
CA PHE A 170 0.36 -1.39 -4.24
C PHE A 170 -0.21 -0.76 -5.51
N LEU A 171 -1.45 -1.08 -5.79
CA LEU A 171 -2.33 -0.38 -6.70
C LEU A 171 -3.41 0.31 -5.86
N PHE A 172 -3.71 1.55 -6.16
CA PHE A 172 -4.69 2.34 -5.41
C PHE A 172 -5.91 2.57 -6.30
N PHE A 173 -7.10 2.20 -5.80
CA PHE A 173 -8.34 2.33 -6.55
C PHE A 173 -9.25 3.35 -5.89
N ASP A 174 -9.82 4.25 -6.68
CA ASP A 174 -10.91 5.12 -6.26
C ASP A 174 -12.18 4.29 -6.05
N VAL A 175 -12.63 4.23 -4.80
CA VAL A 175 -13.84 3.51 -4.41
C VAL A 175 -14.93 4.46 -3.89
N SER A 176 -14.85 5.74 -4.27
CA SER A 176 -15.89 6.72 -3.97
C SER A 176 -17.25 6.19 -4.39
N ASP A 177 -18.24 6.37 -3.54
CA ASP A 177 -19.62 5.94 -3.79
C ASP A 177 -19.83 4.41 -3.94
N ILE A 178 -18.80 3.58 -3.66
CA ILE A 178 -18.90 2.11 -3.71
C ILE A 178 -18.82 1.54 -2.28
N PRO A 179 -19.95 1.23 -1.64
CA PRO A 179 -19.95 0.81 -0.22
C PRO A 179 -19.24 -0.52 0.04
N THR A 180 -19.28 -1.45 -0.91
CA THR A 180 -18.71 -2.79 -0.78
C THR A 180 -17.88 -3.17 -2.00
N PRO A 181 -16.73 -2.49 -2.23
CA PRO A 181 -15.98 -2.61 -3.49
C PRO A 181 -15.38 -3.99 -3.74
N LEU A 182 -15.26 -4.83 -2.70
CA LEU A 182 -14.65 -6.16 -2.80
C LEU A 182 -15.67 -7.29 -2.97
N THR A 183 -16.92 -7.07 -2.56
CA THR A 183 -17.96 -8.12 -2.58
C THR A 183 -18.34 -8.47 -4.02
N GLY A 184 -18.13 -9.74 -4.41
CA GLY A 184 -18.40 -10.21 -5.79
C GLY A 184 -17.47 -9.59 -6.84
N ALA A 185 -16.45 -8.85 -6.41
CA ALA A 185 -15.51 -8.20 -7.31
C ALA A 185 -14.45 -9.17 -7.84
N ARG A 186 -13.88 -8.83 -8.99
CA ARG A 186 -12.81 -9.56 -9.66
C ARG A 186 -11.70 -8.60 -10.05
N PHE A 187 -10.48 -9.01 -9.79
CA PHE A 187 -9.31 -8.29 -10.27
C PHE A 187 -8.82 -8.93 -11.56
N TYR A 188 -8.57 -8.12 -12.57
CA TYR A 188 -8.04 -8.54 -13.87
C TYR A 188 -6.66 -7.95 -14.10
N LEU A 189 -5.75 -8.77 -14.64
CA LEU A 189 -4.44 -8.35 -15.10
C LEU A 189 -4.23 -8.84 -16.53
N THR A 190 -3.91 -7.91 -17.42
CA THR A 190 -3.65 -8.17 -18.85
C THR A 190 -2.31 -7.55 -19.28
N GLY A 191 -1.84 -7.84 -20.49
CA GLY A 191 -0.63 -7.23 -21.04
C GLY A 191 0.69 -7.76 -20.47
N VAL A 192 0.64 -8.87 -19.73
CA VAL A 192 1.85 -9.59 -19.30
C VAL A 192 2.41 -10.36 -20.49
N ARG A 193 3.72 -10.25 -20.76
CA ARG A 193 4.37 -10.91 -21.89
C ARG A 193 5.47 -11.86 -21.42
N ASN A 194 5.65 -12.94 -22.17
CA ASN A 194 6.82 -13.81 -21.98
C ASN A 194 8.07 -13.24 -22.66
N ALA A 195 9.22 -13.85 -22.45
CA ALA A 195 10.50 -13.43 -23.03
C ALA A 195 10.54 -13.43 -24.57
N SER A 196 9.58 -14.12 -25.24
CA SER A 196 9.41 -14.09 -26.70
C SER A 196 8.51 -12.97 -27.18
N GLY A 197 8.01 -12.10 -26.26
CA GLY A 197 7.10 -11.02 -26.56
C GLY A 197 5.64 -11.43 -26.74
N ASN A 198 5.31 -12.71 -26.57
CA ASN A 198 3.93 -13.18 -26.64
C ASN A 198 3.18 -12.79 -25.38
N GLU A 199 1.99 -12.24 -25.53
CA GLU A 199 1.11 -11.94 -24.41
C GLU A 199 0.58 -13.23 -23.77
N LEU A 200 0.66 -13.32 -22.45
CA LEU A 200 0.06 -14.40 -21.69
C LEU A 200 -1.45 -14.22 -21.63
N MET A 201 -2.17 -15.29 -21.35
CA MET A 201 -3.60 -15.19 -21.05
C MET A 201 -3.81 -14.23 -19.87
N TYR A 202 -4.95 -13.52 -19.86
CA TYR A 202 -5.27 -12.62 -18.75
C TYR A 202 -5.45 -13.41 -17.44
N PHE A 203 -5.03 -12.81 -16.33
CA PHE A 203 -5.27 -13.34 -14.99
C PHE A 203 -6.58 -12.78 -14.44
N GLU A 204 -7.38 -13.65 -13.83
CA GLU A 204 -8.65 -13.28 -13.20
C GLU A 204 -8.66 -13.77 -11.73
N VAL A 205 -8.58 -12.85 -10.79
CA VAL A 205 -8.54 -13.16 -9.37
C VAL A 205 -9.86 -12.78 -8.70
N PRO A 206 -10.74 -13.75 -8.35
CA PRO A 206 -11.96 -13.48 -7.61
C PRO A 206 -11.65 -13.05 -6.17
N LEU A 207 -12.17 -11.89 -5.74
CA LEU A 207 -11.92 -11.35 -4.39
C LEU A 207 -12.74 -12.03 -3.30
N ASP A 208 -13.74 -12.81 -3.66
CA ASP A 208 -14.49 -13.64 -2.69
C ASP A 208 -13.57 -14.64 -1.96
N LYS A 209 -12.51 -15.11 -2.59
CA LYS A 209 -11.49 -15.96 -1.93
C LYS A 209 -10.81 -15.23 -0.77
N TYR A 210 -10.49 -13.95 -0.96
CA TYR A 210 -9.95 -13.09 0.09
C TYR A 210 -10.98 -12.89 1.20
N LEU A 211 -12.21 -12.47 0.86
CA LEU A 211 -13.26 -12.20 1.84
C LEU A 211 -13.59 -13.43 2.69
N ASN A 212 -13.62 -14.61 2.09
CA ASN A 212 -13.88 -15.87 2.80
C ASN A 212 -12.75 -16.21 3.78
N SER A 213 -11.50 -15.87 3.47
CA SER A 213 -10.36 -16.09 4.36
C SER A 213 -10.36 -15.17 5.60
N GLN A 214 -11.07 -14.04 5.54
CA GLN A 214 -11.18 -13.10 6.65
C GLN A 214 -12.30 -13.43 7.64
N ARG A 215 -13.18 -14.39 7.31
CA ARG A 215 -14.27 -14.81 8.22
C ARG A 215 -13.68 -15.61 9.37
N PRO A 216 -14.01 -15.29 10.64
CA PRO A 216 -13.65 -16.14 11.78
C PRO A 216 -14.24 -17.54 11.56
N GLN A 217 -13.42 -18.57 11.74
CA GLN A 217 -13.86 -19.97 11.76
C GLN A 217 -14.53 -20.27 13.09
#